data_f155e8fec07c79483e1993cd4745276f
#
_entry.id   f155e8fec07c79483e1993cd4745276f
#
_cell.length_a   1.000
_cell.length_b   1.000
_cell.length_c   1.000
_cell.angle_alpha   90.00
_cell.angle_beta   90.00
_cell.angle_gamma   90.00
#
_symmetry.space_group_name_H-M   'P 1'
#
loop_
_entity.id
_entity.type
_entity.pdbx_description
1 polymer ?
#
loop_
_entity_poly.entity_id
_entity_poly.type
_entity_poly.pdbx_seq_one_letter_code
_entity_poly.pdbx_strand_id
1 'polypeptide(L)'
;FDIKGNSAGDYAWRGRIYYYLGQYDNAQTELKSALDKESVIANLYIAQVYEAQGDPENAEVYYQNYVNSGSADSEAMNALGEIEMAKGNYSGALTYLEQGIAMENVTNRRELMQNLIICYEYTSDFNSAWNIVQEYVQAYPEDASAQREYIFLKNRMEQTAPAENTEEAVTEDTQAVEDTQTPEEAQTLEDTPAQ
;
A
#
# COMPACT_ATOMS: atom_id res chain seq x y z
N PHE A 1 -17.22 31.01 20.99
CA PHE A 1 -15.86 31.56 20.98
C PHE A 1 -15.88 32.96 20.37
N ASP A 2 -14.98 33.85 20.80
CA ASP A 2 -14.96 35.26 20.39
C ASP A 2 -13.57 35.63 19.83
N ILE A 3 -13.28 35.13 18.60
CA ILE A 3 -12.08 35.53 17.86
C ILE A 3 -12.46 36.79 17.06
N LYS A 4 -12.04 37.96 17.53
CA LYS A 4 -12.45 39.26 16.98
C LYS A 4 -11.57 39.83 15.88
N GLY A 5 -10.57 39.08 15.43
CA GLY A 5 -9.66 39.54 14.38
C GLY A 5 -10.25 39.42 12.97
N ASN A 6 -9.67 40.17 12.03
CA ASN A 6 -10.02 40.17 10.59
C ASN A 6 -8.81 39.90 9.70
N SER A 7 -7.74 39.29 10.24
CA SER A 7 -6.61 38.82 9.44
C SER A 7 -6.97 37.50 8.71
N ALA A 8 -6.18 37.13 7.72
CA ALA A 8 -6.29 35.83 7.05
C ALA A 8 -6.28 34.66 8.06
N GLY A 9 -5.38 34.74 9.05
CA GLY A 9 -5.26 33.75 10.11
C GLY A 9 -6.48 33.66 11.01
N ASP A 10 -7.08 34.83 11.39
CA ASP A 10 -8.28 34.84 12.22
C ASP A 10 -9.47 34.18 11.53
N TYR A 11 -9.65 34.46 10.23
CA TYR A 11 -10.66 33.83 9.41
C TYR A 11 -10.41 32.31 9.27
N ALA A 12 -9.18 31.89 8.98
CA ALA A 12 -8.84 30.49 8.87
C ALA A 12 -9.07 29.74 10.20
N TRP A 13 -8.73 30.34 11.33
CA TRP A 13 -8.99 29.79 12.66
C TRP A 13 -10.48 29.59 12.94
N ARG A 14 -11.30 30.60 12.68
CA ARG A 14 -12.76 30.51 12.87
C ARG A 14 -13.35 29.44 11.97
N GLY A 15 -12.95 29.42 10.70
CA GLY A 15 -13.37 28.40 9.75
C GLY A 15 -13.03 26.99 10.20
N ARG A 16 -11.80 26.77 10.67
CA ARG A 16 -11.37 25.49 11.25
C ARG A 16 -12.21 25.08 12.46
N ILE A 17 -12.50 26.00 13.37
CA ILE A 17 -13.35 25.71 14.53
C ILE A 17 -14.76 25.32 14.09
N TYR A 18 -15.36 26.05 13.14
CA TYR A 18 -16.67 25.71 12.60
C TYR A 18 -16.67 24.32 11.91
N TYR A 19 -15.61 23.99 11.21
CA TYR A 19 -15.44 22.64 10.64
C TYR A 19 -15.51 21.56 11.73
N TYR A 20 -14.73 21.66 12.80
CA TYR A 20 -14.75 20.69 13.90
C TYR A 20 -16.07 20.65 14.69
N LEU A 21 -16.86 21.73 14.63
CA LEU A 21 -18.22 21.77 15.18
C LEU A 21 -19.29 21.21 14.24
N GLY A 22 -18.91 20.74 13.04
CA GLY A 22 -19.82 20.28 12.00
C GLY A 22 -20.68 21.39 11.38
N GLN A 23 -20.30 22.65 11.58
CA GLN A 23 -21.02 23.83 11.06
C GLN A 23 -20.42 24.23 9.71
N TYR A 24 -20.61 23.39 8.71
CA TYR A 24 -19.91 23.47 7.40
C TYR A 24 -20.19 24.76 6.64
N ASP A 25 -21.42 25.30 6.66
CA ASP A 25 -21.77 26.57 5.99
C ASP A 25 -21.01 27.76 6.61
N ASN A 26 -20.93 27.79 7.96
CA ASN A 26 -20.15 28.78 8.65
C ASN A 26 -18.66 28.63 8.41
N ALA A 27 -18.17 27.38 8.40
CA ALA A 27 -16.79 27.08 8.06
C ALA A 27 -16.42 27.59 6.66
N GLN A 28 -17.22 27.28 5.66
CA GLN A 28 -17.00 27.76 4.27
C GLN A 28 -16.98 29.29 4.19
N THR A 29 -17.89 29.98 4.88
CA THR A 29 -17.96 31.44 4.86
C THR A 29 -16.67 32.08 5.40
N GLU A 30 -16.20 31.60 6.55
CA GLU A 30 -14.96 32.09 7.15
C GLU A 30 -13.72 31.72 6.33
N LEU A 31 -13.67 30.50 5.84
CA LEU A 31 -12.53 30.02 5.03
C LEU A 31 -12.43 30.72 3.67
N LYS A 32 -13.56 31.03 3.03
CA LYS A 32 -13.56 31.88 1.82
C LYS A 32 -13.04 33.26 2.12
N SER A 33 -13.42 33.86 3.25
CA SER A 33 -12.87 35.16 3.68
C SER A 33 -11.37 35.08 4.00
N ALA A 34 -10.87 33.91 4.42
CA ALA A 34 -9.44 33.66 4.59
C ALA A 34 -8.73 33.57 3.24
N LEU A 35 -9.32 32.88 2.25
CA LEU A 35 -8.80 32.80 0.87
C LEU A 35 -8.72 34.17 0.20
N ASP A 36 -9.73 35.03 0.37
CA ASP A 36 -9.74 36.41 -0.15
C ASP A 36 -8.58 37.23 0.40
N LYS A 37 -7.96 36.75 1.48
CA LYS A 37 -6.77 37.34 2.13
C LYS A 37 -5.52 36.46 1.95
N GLU A 38 -5.51 35.62 0.92
CA GLU A 38 -4.37 34.79 0.50
C GLU A 38 -3.93 33.73 1.53
N SER A 39 -4.86 33.24 2.36
CA SER A 39 -4.58 32.17 3.30
C SER A 39 -4.51 30.82 2.60
N VAL A 40 -3.32 30.31 2.36
CA VAL A 40 -3.09 29.00 1.71
C VAL A 40 -3.74 27.86 2.51
N ILE A 41 -3.63 27.88 3.84
CA ILE A 41 -4.21 26.81 4.70
C ILE A 41 -5.74 26.74 4.62
N ALA A 42 -6.40 27.80 4.15
CA ALA A 42 -7.84 27.79 3.95
C ALA A 42 -8.25 26.78 2.87
N ASN A 43 -7.41 26.52 1.86
CA ASN A 43 -7.68 25.48 0.86
C ASN A 43 -7.81 24.12 1.53
N LEU A 44 -6.88 23.74 2.43
CA LEU A 44 -6.94 22.47 3.14
C LEU A 44 -8.28 22.29 3.89
N TYR A 45 -8.68 23.30 4.67
CA TYR A 45 -9.92 23.20 5.46
C TYR A 45 -11.18 23.26 4.60
N ILE A 46 -11.19 23.97 3.47
CA ILE A 46 -12.30 23.94 2.53
C ILE A 46 -12.42 22.56 1.89
N ALA A 47 -11.29 21.94 1.50
CA ALA A 47 -11.28 20.58 0.98
C ALA A 47 -11.89 19.60 1.99
N GLN A 48 -11.47 19.66 3.25
CA GLN A 48 -12.02 18.83 4.33
C GLN A 48 -13.51 19.07 4.57
N VAL A 49 -13.98 20.29 4.41
CA VAL A 49 -15.43 20.61 4.51
C VAL A 49 -16.20 19.93 3.37
N TYR A 50 -15.72 20.03 2.14
CA TYR A 50 -16.37 19.36 1.00
C TYR A 50 -16.34 17.84 1.14
N GLU A 51 -15.23 17.27 1.58
CA GLU A 51 -15.12 15.85 1.88
C GLU A 51 -16.16 15.39 2.92
N ALA A 52 -16.27 16.12 4.04
CA ALA A 52 -17.26 15.85 5.08
C ALA A 52 -18.73 16.02 4.60
N GLN A 53 -18.95 16.82 3.55
CA GLN A 53 -20.25 16.97 2.88
C GLN A 53 -20.51 15.91 1.80
N GLY A 54 -19.53 15.03 1.53
CA GLY A 54 -19.63 13.99 0.50
C GLY A 54 -19.50 14.53 -0.94
N ASP A 55 -18.75 15.61 -1.12
CA ASP A 55 -18.44 16.24 -2.41
C ASP A 55 -16.94 16.11 -2.73
N PRO A 56 -16.50 14.93 -3.17
CA PRO A 56 -15.09 14.68 -3.45
C PRO A 56 -14.54 15.50 -4.63
N GLU A 57 -15.41 15.89 -5.59
CA GLU A 57 -14.99 16.66 -6.76
C GLU A 57 -14.53 18.07 -6.35
N ASN A 58 -15.28 18.75 -5.52
CA ASN A 58 -14.86 20.02 -4.97
C ASN A 58 -13.71 19.88 -3.96
N ALA A 59 -13.72 18.84 -3.14
CA ALA A 59 -12.61 18.56 -2.22
C ALA A 59 -11.28 18.44 -2.96
N GLU A 60 -11.25 17.69 -4.06
CA GLU A 60 -10.06 17.51 -4.90
C GLU A 60 -9.47 18.83 -5.38
N VAL A 61 -10.33 19.72 -5.91
CA VAL A 61 -9.87 21.04 -6.40
C VAL A 61 -9.14 21.82 -5.32
N TYR A 62 -9.67 21.82 -4.10
CA TYR A 62 -9.07 22.58 -3.00
C TYR A 62 -7.83 21.87 -2.41
N TYR A 63 -7.80 20.53 -2.35
CA TYR A 63 -6.58 19.80 -1.99
C TYR A 63 -5.46 20.06 -3.01
N GLN A 64 -5.77 20.03 -4.31
CA GLN A 64 -4.78 20.34 -5.35
C GLN A 64 -4.27 21.77 -5.24
N ASN A 65 -5.13 22.76 -4.98
CA ASN A 65 -4.71 24.13 -4.75
C ASN A 65 -3.76 24.25 -3.54
N TYR A 66 -4.05 23.51 -2.47
CA TYR A 66 -3.18 23.47 -1.28
C TYR A 66 -1.83 22.87 -1.60
N VAL A 67 -1.79 21.72 -2.25
CA VAL A 67 -0.56 21.03 -2.64
C VAL A 67 0.27 21.87 -3.63
N ASN A 68 -0.37 22.46 -4.64
CA ASN A 68 0.30 23.29 -5.66
C ASN A 68 0.86 24.60 -5.09
N SER A 69 0.41 25.04 -3.94
CA SER A 69 0.97 26.22 -3.25
C SER A 69 2.31 25.95 -2.57
N GLY A 70 2.82 24.71 -2.62
CA GLY A 70 4.02 24.28 -1.92
C GLY A 70 3.83 24.00 -0.43
N SER A 71 2.59 23.91 0.04
CA SER A 71 2.22 23.65 1.45
C SER A 71 1.72 22.22 1.68
N ALA A 72 2.03 21.29 0.78
CA ALA A 72 1.60 19.90 0.86
C ALA A 72 1.98 19.25 2.20
N ASP A 73 1.06 18.47 2.75
CA ASP A 73 1.30 17.56 3.87
C ASP A 73 0.81 16.15 3.53
N SER A 74 1.17 15.19 4.37
CA SER A 74 0.83 13.78 4.15
C SER A 74 -0.68 13.50 4.19
N GLU A 75 -1.45 14.33 4.91
CA GLU A 75 -2.91 14.20 4.99
C GLU A 75 -3.56 14.60 3.65
N ALA A 76 -3.17 15.74 3.08
CA ALA A 76 -3.67 16.17 1.77
C ALA A 76 -3.27 15.19 0.65
N MET A 77 -2.05 14.65 0.70
CA MET A 77 -1.61 13.63 -0.25
C MET A 77 -2.43 12.35 -0.14
N ASN A 78 -2.72 11.88 1.08
CA ASN A 78 -3.58 10.72 1.29
C ASN A 78 -5.00 10.95 0.76
N ALA A 79 -5.59 12.11 1.06
CA ALA A 79 -6.93 12.47 0.61
C ALA A 79 -7.04 12.48 -0.93
N LEU A 80 -6.04 13.05 -1.63
CA LEU A 80 -5.98 12.99 -3.09
C LEU A 80 -5.83 11.55 -3.61
N GLY A 81 -5.02 10.74 -2.93
CA GLY A 81 -4.90 9.31 -3.23
C GLY A 81 -6.24 8.58 -3.09
N GLU A 82 -6.97 8.80 -2.01
CA GLU A 82 -8.29 8.20 -1.77
C GLU A 82 -9.33 8.63 -2.81
N ILE A 83 -9.32 9.89 -3.22
CA ILE A 83 -10.20 10.39 -4.30
C ILE A 83 -9.88 9.66 -5.62
N GLU A 84 -8.62 9.48 -5.97
CA GLU A 84 -8.21 8.74 -7.16
C GLU A 84 -8.59 7.24 -7.07
N MET A 85 -8.43 6.62 -5.89
CA MET A 85 -8.89 5.25 -5.63
C MET A 85 -10.41 5.12 -5.83
N ALA A 86 -11.19 6.07 -5.34
CA ALA A 86 -12.63 6.09 -5.50
C ALA A 86 -13.07 6.19 -6.98
N LYS A 87 -12.26 6.84 -7.82
CA LYS A 87 -12.44 6.86 -9.29
C LYS A 87 -11.96 5.58 -9.98
N GLY A 88 -11.33 4.66 -9.26
CA GLY A 88 -10.69 3.46 -9.81
C GLY A 88 -9.33 3.72 -10.46
N ASN A 89 -8.77 4.92 -10.32
CA ASN A 89 -7.47 5.29 -10.87
C ASN A 89 -6.35 4.98 -9.86
N TYR A 90 -6.11 3.70 -9.62
CA TYR A 90 -5.10 3.25 -8.66
C TYR A 90 -3.67 3.70 -9.00
N SER A 91 -3.33 3.79 -10.29
CA SER A 91 -2.02 4.32 -10.71
C SER A 91 -1.87 5.82 -10.42
N GLY A 92 -2.96 6.60 -10.57
CA GLY A 92 -2.98 8.00 -10.15
C GLY A 92 -2.86 8.16 -8.65
N ALA A 93 -3.57 7.31 -7.89
CA ALA A 93 -3.50 7.27 -6.44
C ALA A 93 -2.08 7.02 -5.92
N LEU A 94 -1.35 6.06 -6.50
CA LEU A 94 0.05 5.79 -6.15
C LEU A 94 0.93 7.04 -6.21
N THR A 95 0.72 7.91 -7.22
CA THR A 95 1.50 9.14 -7.35
C THR A 95 1.40 10.03 -6.11
N TYR A 96 0.22 10.17 -5.52
CA TYR A 96 0.01 10.97 -4.33
C TYR A 96 0.46 10.23 -3.06
N LEU A 97 0.10 8.96 -2.93
CA LEU A 97 0.40 8.16 -1.74
C LEU A 97 1.91 7.96 -1.53
N GLU A 98 2.66 7.70 -2.60
CA GLU A 98 4.12 7.57 -2.56
C GLU A 98 4.79 8.90 -2.16
N GLN A 99 4.29 10.02 -2.66
CA GLN A 99 4.78 11.33 -2.24
C GLN A 99 4.45 11.58 -0.76
N GLY A 100 3.23 11.26 -0.32
CA GLY A 100 2.80 11.43 1.06
C GLY A 100 3.64 10.65 2.06
N ILE A 101 3.93 9.37 1.76
CA ILE A 101 4.71 8.52 2.67
C ILE A 101 6.20 8.89 2.71
N ALA A 102 6.72 9.54 1.67
CA ALA A 102 8.10 9.99 1.57
C ALA A 102 8.37 11.34 2.25
N MET A 103 7.36 12.02 2.77
CA MET A 103 7.52 13.29 3.47
C MET A 103 8.27 13.12 4.81
N GLU A 104 8.96 14.18 5.27
CA GLU A 104 9.66 14.14 6.56
C GLU A 104 8.73 14.00 7.77
N ASN A 105 7.55 14.63 7.71
CA ASN A 105 6.58 14.67 8.80
C ASN A 105 5.27 13.97 8.40
N VAL A 106 5.28 12.64 8.43
CA VAL A 106 4.12 11.82 8.11
C VAL A 106 3.29 11.61 9.37
N THR A 107 2.08 12.20 9.44
CA THR A 107 1.16 12.09 10.59
C THR A 107 0.23 10.90 10.46
N ASN A 108 -0.07 10.47 9.22
CA ASN A 108 -1.03 9.42 8.86
C ASN A 108 -0.35 8.23 8.14
N ARG A 109 0.84 7.82 8.65
CA ARG A 109 1.64 6.76 8.02
C ARG A 109 0.87 5.44 7.87
N ARG A 110 0.03 5.13 8.86
CA ARG A 110 -0.77 3.90 8.86
C ARG A 110 -1.72 3.85 7.68
N GLU A 111 -2.48 4.91 7.49
CA GLU A 111 -3.47 5.06 6.42
C GLU A 111 -2.78 5.03 5.05
N LEU A 112 -1.68 5.76 4.89
CA LEU A 112 -0.90 5.78 3.65
C LEU A 112 -0.39 4.38 3.28
N MET A 113 0.15 3.63 4.23
CA MET A 113 0.63 2.27 3.97
C MET A 113 -0.51 1.32 3.58
N GLN A 114 -1.68 1.43 4.22
CA GLN A 114 -2.86 0.64 3.86
C GLN A 114 -3.31 0.93 2.42
N ASN A 115 -3.42 2.21 2.08
CA ASN A 115 -3.83 2.63 0.75
C ASN A 115 -2.80 2.25 -0.33
N LEU A 116 -1.50 2.31 -0.02
CA LEU A 116 -0.43 1.85 -0.91
C LEU A 116 -0.53 0.35 -1.19
N ILE A 117 -0.74 -0.49 -0.18
CA ILE A 117 -0.90 -1.94 -0.35
C ILE A 117 -2.06 -2.20 -1.34
N ILE A 118 -3.22 -1.59 -1.09
CA ILE A 118 -4.40 -1.73 -1.94
C ILE A 118 -4.08 -1.31 -3.39
N CYS A 119 -3.46 -0.14 -3.58
CA CYS A 119 -3.16 0.37 -4.92
C CYS A 119 -2.16 -0.50 -5.67
N TYR A 120 -1.11 -1.00 -5.01
CA TYR A 120 -0.15 -1.91 -5.62
C TYR A 120 -0.79 -3.25 -6.01
N GLU A 121 -1.72 -3.77 -5.22
CA GLU A 121 -2.47 -4.99 -5.57
C GLU A 121 -3.36 -4.78 -6.80
N TYR A 122 -4.12 -3.68 -6.85
CA TYR A 122 -4.95 -3.36 -8.00
C TYR A 122 -4.15 -3.08 -9.27
N THR A 123 -2.92 -2.59 -9.15
CA THR A 123 -1.99 -2.41 -10.28
C THR A 123 -1.15 -3.66 -10.57
N SER A 124 -1.36 -4.74 -9.81
CA SER A 124 -0.64 -6.02 -9.91
C SER A 124 0.87 -5.91 -9.60
N ASP A 125 1.29 -4.86 -8.91
CA ASP A 125 2.65 -4.74 -8.38
C ASP A 125 2.77 -5.40 -7.00
N PHE A 126 2.72 -6.74 -7.01
CA PHE A 126 2.78 -7.52 -5.77
C PHE A 126 4.13 -7.44 -5.05
N ASN A 127 5.21 -7.07 -5.76
CA ASN A 127 6.51 -6.85 -5.12
C ASN A 127 6.49 -5.63 -4.21
N SER A 128 5.96 -4.51 -4.71
CA SER A 128 5.81 -3.29 -3.91
C SER A 128 4.81 -3.48 -2.77
N ALA A 129 3.67 -4.13 -3.03
CA ALA A 129 2.69 -4.48 -1.99
C ALA A 129 3.34 -5.33 -0.88
N TRP A 130 4.14 -6.34 -1.25
CA TRP A 130 4.88 -7.19 -0.31
C TRP A 130 5.84 -6.41 0.58
N ASN A 131 6.61 -5.49 0.00
CA ASN A 131 7.54 -4.66 0.77
C ASN A 131 6.81 -3.80 1.81
N ILE A 132 5.71 -3.16 1.41
CA ILE A 132 4.93 -2.31 2.31
C ILE A 132 4.24 -3.13 3.41
N VAL A 133 3.63 -4.29 3.08
CA VAL A 133 2.93 -5.10 4.09
C VAL A 133 3.87 -5.66 5.14
N GLN A 134 5.10 -6.03 4.78
CA GLN A 134 6.12 -6.46 5.75
C GLN A 134 6.42 -5.36 6.79
N GLU A 135 6.63 -4.14 6.31
CA GLU A 135 6.87 -2.99 7.19
C GLU A 135 5.63 -2.67 8.03
N TYR A 136 4.44 -2.74 7.42
CA TYR A 136 3.18 -2.48 8.10
C TYR A 136 2.94 -3.43 9.28
N VAL A 137 3.07 -4.74 9.09
CA VAL A 137 2.81 -5.72 10.17
C VAL A 137 3.85 -5.67 11.29
N GLN A 138 5.07 -5.18 11.02
CA GLN A 138 6.07 -4.91 12.04
C GLN A 138 5.69 -3.69 12.88
N ALA A 139 5.16 -2.65 12.26
CA ALA A 139 4.76 -1.42 12.94
C ALA A 139 3.40 -1.56 13.67
N TYR A 140 2.48 -2.36 13.13
CA TYR A 140 1.11 -2.53 13.63
C TYR A 140 0.75 -4.02 13.77
N PRO A 141 1.41 -4.77 14.66
CA PRO A 141 1.24 -6.22 14.79
C PRO A 141 -0.16 -6.66 15.25
N GLU A 142 -0.94 -5.76 15.83
CA GLU A 142 -2.31 -5.99 16.29
C GLU A 142 -3.35 -5.94 15.16
N ASP A 143 -2.99 -5.46 13.97
CA ASP A 143 -3.91 -5.36 12.85
C ASP A 143 -4.14 -6.73 12.18
N ALA A 144 -5.24 -7.39 12.58
CA ALA A 144 -5.58 -8.72 12.08
C ALA A 144 -5.89 -8.75 10.56
N SER A 145 -6.30 -7.64 9.97
CA SER A 145 -6.52 -7.54 8.53
C SER A 145 -5.19 -7.54 7.79
N ALA A 146 -4.25 -6.73 8.24
CA ALA A 146 -2.90 -6.69 7.68
C ALA A 146 -2.15 -8.03 7.84
N GLN A 147 -2.36 -8.75 8.94
CA GLN A 147 -1.78 -10.08 9.12
C GLN A 147 -2.31 -11.08 8.07
N ARG A 148 -3.59 -11.02 7.71
CA ARG A 148 -4.16 -11.84 6.63
C ARG A 148 -3.58 -11.47 5.28
N GLU A 149 -3.46 -10.17 5.02
CA GLU A 149 -2.87 -9.66 3.78
C GLU A 149 -1.40 -10.04 3.63
N TYR A 150 -0.65 -9.96 4.71
CA TYR A 150 0.73 -10.46 4.75
C TYR A 150 0.83 -11.93 4.36
N ILE A 151 -0.05 -12.80 4.92
CA ILE A 151 -0.04 -14.23 4.58
C ILE A 151 -0.41 -14.45 3.10
N PHE A 152 -1.38 -13.71 2.58
CA PHE A 152 -1.78 -13.80 1.18
C PHE A 152 -0.63 -13.42 0.24
N LEU A 153 -0.02 -12.27 0.46
CA LEU A 153 1.09 -11.77 -0.36
C LEU A 153 2.33 -12.67 -0.23
N LYS A 154 2.63 -13.18 0.97
CA LYS A 154 3.71 -14.14 1.19
C LYS A 154 3.55 -15.38 0.33
N ASN A 155 2.39 -16.03 0.38
CA ASN A 155 2.11 -17.23 -0.41
C ASN A 155 2.19 -16.94 -1.92
N ARG A 156 1.78 -15.77 -2.36
CA ARG A 156 1.87 -15.37 -3.75
C ARG A 156 3.31 -15.18 -4.19
N MET A 157 4.14 -14.55 -3.38
CA MET A 157 5.57 -14.36 -3.65
C MET A 157 6.31 -15.70 -3.71
N GLU A 158 6.01 -16.65 -2.81
CA GLU A 158 6.60 -17.99 -2.81
C GLU A 158 6.23 -18.78 -4.05
N GLN A 159 5.00 -18.62 -4.58
CA GLN A 159 4.56 -19.30 -5.81
C GLN A 159 5.18 -18.71 -7.09
N THR A 160 5.58 -17.44 -7.06
CA THR A 160 6.20 -16.76 -8.20
C THR A 160 7.72 -16.78 -8.16
N ALA A 161 8.33 -17.21 -7.06
CA ALA A 161 9.77 -17.43 -6.99
C ALA A 161 10.20 -18.49 -8.00
N PRO A 162 11.26 -18.28 -8.81
CA PRO A 162 11.80 -19.33 -9.66
C PRO A 162 12.15 -20.53 -8.77
N ALA A 163 11.76 -21.73 -9.17
CA ALA A 163 12.19 -22.94 -8.48
C ALA A 163 13.73 -22.93 -8.44
N GLU A 164 14.31 -22.72 -7.27
CA GLU A 164 15.74 -22.95 -7.10
C GLU A 164 15.99 -24.40 -7.49
N ASN A 165 16.80 -24.61 -8.51
CA ASN A 165 17.32 -25.92 -8.89
C ASN A 165 18.00 -26.51 -7.65
N THR A 166 17.28 -27.31 -6.89
CA THR A 166 17.90 -28.31 -6.03
C THR A 166 18.39 -29.42 -6.93
N GLU A 167 19.51 -29.20 -7.62
CA GLU A 167 20.40 -30.27 -8.03
C GLU A 167 20.98 -30.85 -6.73
N GLU A 168 20.24 -31.78 -6.13
CA GLU A 168 20.84 -32.73 -5.22
C GLU A 168 21.87 -33.52 -6.08
N ALA A 169 23.14 -33.21 -5.82
CA ALA A 169 24.24 -33.97 -6.30
C ALA A 169 24.08 -35.44 -5.82
N VAL A 170 23.59 -36.31 -6.70
CA VAL A 170 23.69 -37.73 -6.52
C VAL A 170 25.19 -38.06 -6.68
N THR A 171 25.88 -38.11 -5.56
CA THR A 171 27.21 -38.71 -5.51
C THR A 171 27.03 -40.22 -5.72
N GLU A 172 27.27 -40.66 -6.95
CA GLU A 172 27.54 -42.07 -7.25
C GLU A 172 28.81 -42.47 -6.51
N ASP A 173 28.64 -43.18 -5.40
CA ASP A 173 29.71 -43.92 -4.73
C ASP A 173 29.87 -45.27 -5.43
N THR A 174 30.66 -45.26 -6.51
CA THR A 174 31.13 -46.48 -7.18
C THR A 174 32.29 -47.04 -6.37
N GLN A 175 32.03 -47.90 -5.41
CA GLN A 175 33.04 -48.81 -4.88
C GLN A 175 33.16 -50.03 -5.78
N ALA A 176 34.28 -50.07 -6.47
CA ALA A 176 34.80 -51.25 -7.14
C ALA A 176 35.12 -52.36 -6.14
N VAL A 177 34.63 -53.54 -6.37
CA VAL A 177 35.18 -54.77 -5.76
C VAL A 177 35.64 -55.70 -6.89
N GLU A 178 36.93 -55.89 -6.92
CA GLU A 178 37.69 -56.84 -7.78
C GLU A 178 37.29 -58.30 -7.51
N ASP A 179 37.11 -58.97 -8.63
CA ASP A 179 37.69 -60.25 -9.03
C ASP A 179 37.89 -61.36 -8.00
N THR A 180 37.25 -62.52 -8.26
CA THR A 180 37.98 -63.83 -8.33
C THR A 180 37.09 -64.91 -8.91
N GLN A 181 37.57 -65.40 -10.12
CA GLN A 181 37.71 -66.82 -10.57
C GLN A 181 36.46 -67.69 -10.76
N THR A 182 36.33 -68.04 -12.01
CA THR A 182 35.80 -69.28 -12.69
C THR A 182 36.31 -70.59 -12.07
N PRO A 183 35.95 -71.78 -12.58
CA PRO A 183 34.82 -72.24 -13.41
C PRO A 183 34.24 -73.60 -12.92
N GLU A 184 33.31 -74.11 -13.65
CA GLU A 184 33.16 -75.54 -14.06
C GLU A 184 31.77 -76.17 -13.92
N GLU A 185 31.39 -76.71 -15.01
CA GLU A 185 30.64 -77.93 -15.42
C GLU A 185 29.10 -77.87 -15.25
N ALA A 186 28.45 -77.91 -16.38
CA ALA A 186 27.96 -78.94 -17.26
C ALA A 186 26.89 -79.88 -16.65
N GLN A 187 25.83 -79.96 -17.36
CA GLN A 187 24.98 -81.06 -17.78
C GLN A 187 23.48 -80.80 -17.71
N THR A 188 22.94 -80.58 -18.86
CA THR A 188 22.04 -81.39 -19.66
C THR A 188 20.79 -81.99 -19.03
N LEU A 189 19.79 -81.86 -19.85
CA LEU A 189 18.64 -82.73 -20.20
C LEU A 189 17.26 -82.15 -19.79
N GLU A 190 16.54 -81.75 -20.86
CA GLU A 190 15.35 -82.41 -21.40
C GLU A 190 14.19 -82.58 -20.37
N ASP A 191 13.03 -82.24 -20.60
CA ASP A 191 12.07 -82.53 -21.64
C ASP A 191 10.73 -81.79 -21.39
N THR A 192 10.09 -81.44 -22.45
CA THR A 192 8.67 -81.05 -22.58
C THR A 192 7.80 -82.36 -22.44
N PRO A 193 6.43 -82.32 -22.45
CA PRO A 193 5.45 -81.22 -22.52
C PRO A 193 4.14 -81.53 -21.75
N ALA A 194 3.17 -80.58 -21.93
CA ALA A 194 1.72 -80.68 -22.03
C ALA A 194 0.88 -80.98 -20.76
N GLN A 195 0.02 -80.08 -20.39
CA GLN A 195 -1.37 -79.93 -20.86
C GLN A 195 -1.88 -78.55 -20.41
#